data_8a6ce968738a0479be8008fbe9eda156
#
_entry.id   8a6ce968738a0479be8008fbe9eda156
#
_cell.length_a   1.000
_cell.length_b   1.000
_cell.length_c   1.000
_cell.angle_alpha   90.00
_cell.angle_beta   90.00
_cell.angle_gamma   90.00
#
_symmetry.space_group_name_H-M   'P 1'
#
loop_
_entity.id
_entity.type
_entity.pdbx_description
1 polymer ?
#
loop_
_entity_poly.entity_id
_entity_poly.type
_entity_poly.pdbx_seq_one_letter_code
_entity_poly.pdbx_strand_id
1 'polypeptide(L)' 'MILPGTTVIISDETSIYRGYRGFVQRISGDNAAVLFDTHTPWDKMVTFRLSDLEEDTGGKQYYKMT' A
#
# COMPACT_ATOMS: atom_id res chain seq x y z
N MET A 1 -5.90 -4.96 9.44
CA MET A 1 -4.54 -5.03 9.98
C MET A 1 -3.57 -5.21 8.84
N ILE A 2 -2.53 -4.42 8.81
CA ILE A 2 -1.55 -4.50 7.73
C ILE A 2 -0.47 -5.49 8.11
N LEU A 3 -0.32 -6.52 7.31
CA LEU A 3 0.65 -7.58 7.51
C LEU A 3 1.41 -7.81 6.22
N PRO A 4 2.53 -8.52 6.26
CA PRO A 4 3.19 -8.92 5.02
C PRO A 4 2.20 -9.65 4.12
N GLY A 5 2.15 -9.28 2.86
CA GLY A 5 1.20 -9.81 1.89
C GLY A 5 -0.06 -8.99 1.74
N THR A 6 -0.30 -8.03 2.63
CA THR A 6 -1.49 -7.19 2.53
C THR A 6 -1.35 -6.22 1.37
N THR A 7 -2.43 -6.04 0.63
CA THR A 7 -2.50 -5.00 -0.40
C THR A 7 -2.87 -3.69 0.27
N VAL A 8 -2.14 -2.64 -0.04
CA VAL A 8 -2.33 -1.33 0.57
C VAL A 8 -2.35 -0.23 -0.48
N ILE A 9 -2.92 0.90 -0.10
CA ILE A 9 -2.92 2.12 -0.91
C ILE A 9 -2.21 3.18 -0.10
N ILE A 10 -1.35 3.94 -0.78
CA ILE A 10 -0.62 5.03 -0.13
C ILE A 10 -1.59 6.16 0.13
N SER A 11 -1.77 6.51 1.39
CA SER A 11 -2.74 7.51 1.80
C SER A 11 -2.11 8.83 2.24
N ASP A 12 -0.78 8.94 2.25
CA ASP A 12 -0.11 10.16 2.63
C ASP A 12 -0.28 11.21 1.54
N GLU A 13 -0.99 12.28 1.85
CA GLU A 13 -1.31 13.31 0.86
C GLU A 13 -0.08 14.07 0.37
N THR A 14 1.01 14.02 1.11
CA THR A 14 2.24 14.69 0.70
C THR A 14 3.15 13.81 -0.11
N SER A 15 2.82 12.55 -0.27
CA SER A 15 3.67 11.61 -1.01
C SER A 15 3.42 11.69 -2.50
N ILE A 16 4.49 11.58 -3.29
CA ILE A 16 4.34 11.48 -4.73
C ILE A 16 3.70 10.16 -5.12
N TYR A 17 3.64 9.20 -4.20
CA TYR A 17 3.04 7.90 -4.46
C TYR A 17 1.58 7.83 -4.01
N ARG A 18 1.01 8.94 -3.61
CA ARG A 18 -0.36 8.95 -3.11
C ARG A 18 -1.31 8.30 -4.12
N GLY A 19 -2.13 7.40 -3.64
CA GLY A 19 -3.09 6.69 -4.47
C GLY A 19 -2.55 5.46 -5.16
N TYR A 20 -1.25 5.22 -5.09
CA TYR A 20 -0.67 4.01 -5.68
C TYR A 20 -1.00 2.82 -4.80
N ARG A 21 -1.20 1.68 -5.43
CA ARG A 21 -1.46 0.43 -4.73
C ARG A 21 -0.22 -0.44 -4.78
N GLY A 22 0.03 -1.13 -3.68
CA GLY A 22 1.16 -2.03 -3.62
C GLY A 22 0.93 -3.13 -2.63
N PHE A 23 1.94 -3.98 -2.49
CA PHE A 23 1.87 -5.13 -1.61
C PHE A 23 2.95 -5.01 -0.56
N VAL A 24 2.56 -5.21 0.69
CA VAL A 24 3.51 -5.16 1.80
C VAL A 24 4.41 -6.39 1.71
N GLN A 25 5.71 -6.17 1.67
CA GLN A 25 6.68 -7.25 1.60
C GLN A 25 7.21 -7.59 2.98
N ARG A 26 7.35 -6.59 3.83
CA ARG A 26 7.97 -6.78 5.13
C ARG A 26 7.57 -5.63 6.04
N ILE A 27 7.46 -5.91 7.31
CA ILE A 27 7.17 -4.90 8.32
C ILE A 27 8.29 -4.93 9.35
N SER A 28 8.77 -3.76 9.72
CA SER A 28 9.79 -3.61 10.74
C SER A 28 9.39 -2.42 11.62
N GLY A 29 8.98 -2.70 12.85
CA GLY A 29 8.48 -1.66 13.73
C GLY A 29 7.26 -0.98 13.14
N ASP A 30 7.34 0.33 12.95
CA ASP A 30 6.23 1.08 12.40
C ASP A 30 6.34 1.29 10.89
N ASN A 31 7.27 0.63 10.25
CA ASN A 31 7.54 0.83 8.84
C ASN A 31 7.23 -0.43 8.05
N ALA A 32 6.80 -0.24 6.81
CA ALA A 32 6.52 -1.35 5.91
C ALA A 32 7.22 -1.10 4.59
N ALA A 33 7.83 -2.14 4.05
CA ALA A 33 8.40 -2.10 2.71
C ALA A 33 7.32 -2.54 1.74
N VAL A 34 7.01 -1.71 0.77
CA VAL A 34 5.90 -1.91 -0.16
C VAL A 34 6.43 -2.01 -1.58
N LEU A 35 5.99 -3.03 -2.30
CA LEU A 35 6.30 -3.18 -3.71
C LEU A 35 5.05 -2.82 -4.49
N PHE A 36 5.17 -1.84 -5.39
CA PHE A 36 4.02 -1.37 -6.15
C PHE A 36 3.61 -2.37 -7.22
N ASP A 37 2.32 -2.41 -7.52
CA ASP A 37 1.79 -3.32 -8.50
C ASP A 37 1.81 -2.76 -9.91
N THR A 38 2.20 -1.49 -10.07
CA THR A 38 2.29 -0.90 -11.40
C THR A 38 3.69 -1.13 -11.94
N HIS A 39 3.78 -1.26 -13.25
CA HIS A 39 5.07 -1.35 -13.89
C HIS A 39 5.79 -0.03 -13.75
N THR A 40 6.89 -0.05 -13.06
CA THR A 40 7.78 1.10 -13.01
C THR A 40 9.09 0.68 -13.66
N PRO A 41 9.83 1.62 -14.24
CA PRO A 41 11.12 1.29 -14.83
C PRO A 41 12.12 0.76 -13.81
N TRP A 42 11.85 0.99 -12.55
CA TRP A 42 12.72 0.52 -11.49
C TRP A 42 11.87 -0.24 -10.50
N ASP A 43 12.18 -1.48 -10.29
CA ASP A 43 11.49 -2.33 -9.34
C ASP A 43 12.00 -2.05 -7.96
N LYS A 44 11.65 -0.93 -7.39
CA LYS A 44 12.13 -0.63 -6.06
C LYS A 44 11.04 -0.76 -5.05
N MET A 45 11.37 -1.37 -3.93
CA MET A 45 10.52 -1.31 -2.78
C MET A 45 10.72 0.03 -2.10
N VAL A 46 9.63 0.61 -1.67
CA VAL A 46 9.67 1.89 -0.97
C VAL A 46 9.14 1.65 0.43
N THR A 47 9.80 2.25 1.42
CA THR A 47 9.40 2.10 2.80
C THR A 47 8.50 3.25 3.19
N PHE A 48 7.38 2.90 3.81
CA PHE A 48 6.41 3.86 4.32
C PHE A 48 6.14 3.57 5.78
N ARG A 49 5.66 4.59 6.50
CA ARG A 49 5.13 4.35 7.82
C ARG A 49 3.78 3.66 7.68
N LEU A 50 3.48 2.77 8.61
CA LEU A 50 2.19 2.10 8.59
C LEU A 50 1.02 3.08 8.61
N SER A 51 1.19 4.22 9.30
CA SER A 51 0.14 5.24 9.36
C SER A 51 -0.13 5.92 8.02
N ASP A 52 0.77 5.76 7.05
CA ASP A 52 0.60 6.35 5.72
C ASP A 52 -0.01 5.37 4.72
N LEU A 53 -0.45 4.24 5.19
CA LEU A 53 -0.98 3.17 4.35
C LEU A 53 -2.40 2.85 4.79
N GLU A 54 -3.24 2.51 3.81
CA GLU A 54 -4.57 1.98 4.09
C GLU A 54 -4.68 0.61 3.47
N GLU A 55 -5.32 -0.32 4.16
CA GLU A 55 -5.58 -1.61 3.58
C GLU A 55 -6.52 -1.45 2.41
N ASP A 56 -6.18 -2.09 1.31
CA ASP A 56 -7.09 -2.18 0.19
C ASP A 56 -7.89 -3.46 0.40
N THR A 57 -9.12 -3.30 0.82
CA THR A 57 -9.97 -4.44 1.11
C THR A 57 -10.67 -4.94 -0.14
N GLY A 58 -10.20 -4.53 -1.27
CA GLY A 58 -10.67 -5.12 -2.54
C GLY A 58 -11.95 -4.50 -2.99
N GLY A 59 -12.49 -4.11 -3.21
CA GLY A 59 -13.64 -3.63 -3.74
C GLY A 59 -14.87 -3.89 -3.03
N LYS A 60 -14.74 -4.17 -1.90
CA LYS A 60 -15.95 -4.28 -1.26
C LYS A 60 -16.72 -3.08 -1.36
N GLN A 61 -16.49 -2.74 -1.80
CA GLN A 61 -17.00 -1.64 -1.87
C GLN A 61 -18.05 -1.46 -2.61
N TYR A 62 -17.47 -2.29 -2.73
CA TYR A 62 -18.22 -2.10 -3.20
C TYR A 62 -19.13 -2.18 -3.25
N TYR A 63 -19.16 -2.35 -3.00
CA TYR A 63 -19.92 -2.62 -2.83
C TYR A 63 -20.74 -2.36 -2.99
N LYS A 64 -20.70 -2.27 -2.94
CA LYS A 64 -21.43 -2.10 -2.93
C LYS A 64 -22.19 -1.94 -3.47
N MET A 65 -22.34 -1.99 -3.80
CA MET A 65 -23.04 -1.95 -4.22
C MET A 65 -23.74 -2.16 -4.42
N THR A 66 -23.91 -2.17 -4.56
CA THR A 66 -24.61 -2.48 -4.60
C THR A 66 -25.11 -2.66 -4.59
#